data_00adb2c4c8736e4ef15ab84907b87767
#
_entry.id   00adb2c4c8736e4ef15ab84907b87767
#
_cell.length_a   1.000
_cell.length_b   1.000
_cell.length_c   1.000
_cell.angle_alpha   90.00
_cell.angle_beta   90.00
_cell.angle_gamma   90.00
#
_symmetry.space_group_name_H-M   'P 1'
#
loop_
_entity.id
_entity.type
_entity.pdbx_description
1 polymer ?
#
loop_
_entity_poly.entity_id
_entity_poly.type
_entity_poly.pdbx_seq_one_letter_code
_entity_poly.pdbx_strand_id
1 'polypeptide(L)'
;MRIETALARGSMPVVERRDPYKVYHRIDREGLGREAPVFPWNVYFVELGYPGITAINVAVPGFFAQLNQVLATTRIADLRTYLRWQLLHASARALGSRFVDEDFRFTAVLTGTERLLPRWKRCVGATDQVLGEALGKPFVRKTFALADRARVRTMIEAIERSFDANLAGLSWMDAETRARALEKAAQIANKIGFPDRWRDYGTLEIDRTSYLANLMRGAIFESRRQLDKIGRPVDRTEWLITPPTVNAYYNPSLNEIVFPAGILQPPFFVAAAPDPVNYGAIGMVMGHELTHGFDDQGRKFDGHGNLRDWWTPAVAEAFTQRAACLVRQFDAYVAVGDQHVNGRLTLGENIADQGGLKLAYAAYRGTRGSATITAQTGTFTAEQQFFISFAQSWCTKRRPDLERLLANIDPHSPPRDRVNGAVANLEAFATAFSCPAGSPMAPPTRCAVW
;
A
#
# COMPACT_ATOMS: atom_id res chain seq x y z
N MET A 1 -1.21 16.10 25.54
CA MET A 1 -0.65 17.08 24.58
C MET A 1 0.85 17.32 24.75
N ARG A 2 1.40 17.82 25.88
CA ARG A 2 2.87 18.13 25.99
C ARG A 2 3.78 16.96 25.63
N ILE A 3 3.50 15.74 26.12
CA ILE A 3 4.28 14.53 25.83
C ILE A 3 4.20 14.21 24.35
N GLU A 4 3.00 14.16 23.76
CA GLU A 4 2.79 13.89 22.33
C GLU A 4 3.53 14.90 21.43
N THR A 5 3.44 16.18 21.77
CA THR A 5 4.14 17.26 21.04
C THR A 5 5.67 17.09 21.14
N ALA A 6 6.17 16.70 22.31
CA ALA A 6 7.60 16.47 22.50
C ALA A 6 8.07 15.25 21.68
N LEU A 7 7.35 14.14 21.71
CA LEU A 7 7.66 12.94 20.90
C LEU A 7 7.59 13.23 19.39
N ALA A 8 6.58 14.00 18.96
CA ALA A 8 6.42 14.37 17.56
C ALA A 8 7.60 15.19 17.00
N ARG A 9 8.29 15.97 17.83
CA ARG A 9 9.49 16.72 17.39
C ARG A 9 10.65 15.81 16.97
N GLY A 10 10.72 14.61 17.50
CA GLY A 10 11.70 13.59 17.09
C GLY A 10 11.27 12.77 15.88
N SER A 11 10.05 13.00 15.37
CA SER A 11 9.55 12.24 14.23
C SER A 11 10.17 12.71 12.91
N MET A 12 10.43 11.78 12.02
CA MET A 12 10.90 12.06 10.67
C MET A 12 9.74 12.53 9.79
N PRO A 13 9.92 13.53 8.89
CA PRO A 13 8.91 13.92 7.92
C PRO A 13 8.40 12.77 7.09
N VAL A 14 7.10 12.76 6.77
CA VAL A 14 6.45 11.64 6.07
C VAL A 14 7.08 11.33 4.71
N VAL A 15 7.52 12.35 3.97
CA VAL A 15 8.23 12.18 2.68
C VAL A 15 9.56 11.45 2.87
N GLU A 16 10.31 11.75 3.94
CA GLU A 16 11.61 11.13 4.20
C GLU A 16 11.47 9.68 4.67
N ARG A 17 10.40 9.36 5.42
CA ARG A 17 10.11 7.99 5.86
C ARG A 17 9.84 7.02 4.71
N ARG A 18 9.58 7.52 3.51
CA ARG A 18 9.43 6.69 2.31
C ARG A 18 10.77 6.12 1.82
N ASP A 19 11.89 6.73 2.15
CA ASP A 19 13.20 6.24 1.72
C ASP A 19 13.65 5.07 2.61
N PRO A 20 13.74 3.83 2.07
CA PRO A 20 14.11 2.67 2.86
C PRO A 20 15.53 2.77 3.45
N TYR A 21 16.47 3.50 2.81
CA TYR A 21 17.79 3.73 3.38
C TYR A 21 17.76 4.67 4.58
N LYS A 22 16.82 5.64 4.61
CA LYS A 22 16.67 6.57 5.73
C LYS A 22 16.00 5.95 6.97
N VAL A 23 15.35 4.80 6.81
CA VAL A 23 14.64 4.10 7.89
C VAL A 23 15.27 2.75 8.25
N TYR A 24 16.44 2.43 7.69
CA TYR A 24 17.16 1.20 8.01
C TYR A 24 18.44 1.50 8.81
N HIS A 25 18.35 1.38 10.13
CA HIS A 25 19.45 1.58 11.07
C HIS A 25 19.52 0.36 12.01
N ARG A 26 20.18 -0.70 11.54
CA ARG A 26 20.36 -1.91 12.35
C ARG A 26 21.42 -1.66 13.42
N ILE A 27 21.01 -1.72 14.67
CA ILE A 27 21.88 -1.56 15.85
C ILE A 27 21.75 -2.76 16.78
N ASP A 28 22.74 -2.95 17.64
CA ASP A 28 22.70 -3.93 18.73
C ASP A 28 22.03 -3.35 20.00
N ARG A 29 21.96 -4.14 21.05
CA ARG A 29 21.37 -3.72 22.33
C ARG A 29 22.14 -2.57 23.01
N GLU A 30 23.46 -2.52 22.88
CA GLU A 30 24.26 -1.42 23.41
C GLU A 30 23.95 -0.14 22.63
N GLY A 31 23.87 -0.22 21.30
CA GLY A 31 23.45 0.88 20.46
C GLY A 31 22.09 1.43 20.87
N LEU A 32 21.11 0.56 21.11
CA LEU A 32 19.79 0.95 21.58
C LEU A 32 19.85 1.63 22.97
N GLY A 33 20.72 1.13 23.86
CA GLY A 33 20.99 1.75 25.16
C GLY A 33 21.64 3.13 25.04
N ARG A 34 22.43 3.39 24.00
CA ARG A 34 22.98 4.72 23.71
C ARG A 34 21.93 5.69 23.16
N GLU A 35 21.01 5.20 22.33
CA GLU A 35 19.93 6.03 21.77
C GLU A 35 18.93 6.52 22.83
N ALA A 36 18.58 5.67 23.79
CA ALA A 36 17.66 6.04 24.88
C ALA A 36 18.08 5.39 26.22
N PRO A 37 19.11 5.91 26.89
CA PRO A 37 19.69 5.31 28.09
C PRO A 37 18.77 5.30 29.31
N VAL A 38 17.80 6.20 29.38
CA VAL A 38 16.81 6.23 30.50
C VAL A 38 15.78 5.11 30.38
N PHE A 39 15.55 4.58 29.18
CA PHE A 39 14.57 3.52 28.98
C PHE A 39 15.14 2.15 29.42
N PRO A 40 14.42 1.39 30.25
CA PRO A 40 14.94 0.12 30.80
C PRO A 40 14.80 -1.03 29.79
N TRP A 41 15.59 -1.01 28.70
CA TRP A 41 15.49 -1.95 27.59
C TRP A 41 15.55 -3.43 28.01
N ASN A 42 16.38 -3.78 29.00
CA ASN A 42 16.47 -5.15 29.48
C ASN A 42 15.15 -5.61 30.11
N VAL A 43 14.54 -4.77 30.94
CA VAL A 43 13.23 -5.06 31.54
C VAL A 43 12.18 -5.19 30.43
N TYR A 44 12.19 -4.28 29.46
CA TYR A 44 11.25 -4.29 28.35
C TYR A 44 11.30 -5.63 27.58
N PHE A 45 12.48 -6.11 27.20
CA PHE A 45 12.60 -7.37 26.43
C PHE A 45 12.27 -8.61 27.28
N VAL A 46 12.55 -8.59 28.57
CA VAL A 46 12.16 -9.68 29.49
C VAL A 46 10.62 -9.73 29.63
N GLU A 47 9.99 -8.60 29.91
CA GLU A 47 8.52 -8.51 30.03
C GLU A 47 7.79 -8.81 28.72
N LEU A 48 8.41 -8.47 27.58
CA LEU A 48 7.90 -8.83 26.26
C LEU A 48 7.97 -10.36 26.02
N GLY A 49 8.80 -11.08 26.75
CA GLY A 49 9.04 -12.53 26.61
C GLY A 49 10.14 -12.88 25.60
N TYR A 50 10.93 -11.89 25.14
CA TYR A 50 11.98 -12.07 24.12
C TYR A 50 13.35 -11.50 24.59
N PRO A 51 13.91 -11.98 25.70
CA PRO A 51 15.17 -11.46 26.24
C PRO A 51 16.38 -11.70 25.32
N GLY A 52 16.26 -12.62 24.36
CA GLY A 52 17.33 -13.00 23.44
C GLY A 52 17.47 -12.12 22.19
N ILE A 53 16.67 -11.07 22.03
CA ILE A 53 16.81 -10.14 20.91
C ILE A 53 18.15 -9.41 21.02
N THR A 54 19.01 -9.52 20.00
CA THR A 54 20.36 -8.93 19.98
C THR A 54 20.51 -7.77 19.00
N ALA A 55 19.63 -7.67 18.00
CA ALA A 55 19.69 -6.64 16.97
C ALA A 55 18.30 -6.11 16.64
N ILE A 56 18.22 -4.80 16.37
CA ILE A 56 16.97 -4.07 16.16
C ILE A 56 17.18 -3.06 15.03
N ASN A 57 16.17 -2.88 14.21
CA ASN A 57 16.11 -1.72 13.30
C ASN A 57 15.45 -0.54 14.01
N VAL A 58 16.19 0.54 14.23
CA VAL A 58 15.68 1.81 14.75
C VAL A 58 15.35 2.72 13.58
N ALA A 59 14.13 2.65 13.10
CA ALA A 59 13.71 3.38 11.89
C ALA A 59 13.83 4.91 12.02
N VAL A 60 13.63 5.46 13.23
CA VAL A 60 13.68 6.92 13.49
C VAL A 60 14.49 7.20 14.77
N PRO A 61 15.84 7.28 14.70
CA PRO A 61 16.69 7.55 15.87
C PRO A 61 16.28 8.82 16.63
N GLY A 62 15.93 9.89 15.93
CA GLY A 62 15.48 11.15 16.55
C GLY A 62 14.28 10.98 17.49
N PHE A 63 13.37 10.03 17.20
CA PHE A 63 12.27 9.72 18.11
C PHE A 63 12.76 9.12 19.43
N PHE A 64 13.76 8.25 19.41
CA PHE A 64 14.33 7.65 20.63
C PHE A 64 15.09 8.67 21.46
N ALA A 65 15.80 9.60 20.83
CA ALA A 65 16.42 10.73 21.54
C ALA A 65 15.36 11.60 22.26
N GLN A 66 14.24 11.89 21.60
CA GLN A 66 13.12 12.62 22.23
C GLN A 66 12.42 11.80 23.31
N LEU A 67 12.22 10.51 23.11
CA LEU A 67 11.69 9.60 24.13
C LEU A 67 12.56 9.64 25.39
N ASN A 68 13.87 9.53 25.22
CA ASN A 68 14.83 9.62 26.33
C ASN A 68 14.69 10.93 27.11
N GLN A 69 14.60 12.06 26.41
CA GLN A 69 14.38 13.37 27.02
C GLN A 69 13.04 13.45 27.76
N VAL A 70 11.97 12.98 27.16
CA VAL A 70 10.63 12.94 27.78
C VAL A 70 10.66 12.12 29.06
N LEU A 71 11.28 10.93 29.05
CA LEU A 71 11.38 10.07 30.23
C LEU A 71 12.21 10.70 31.33
N ALA A 72 13.32 11.36 30.98
CA ALA A 72 14.20 12.01 31.94
C ALA A 72 13.58 13.26 32.63
N THR A 73 12.69 13.96 31.92
CA THR A 73 12.18 15.25 32.39
C THR A 73 10.72 15.26 32.85
N THR A 74 9.97 14.22 32.53
CA THR A 74 8.55 14.16 32.86
C THR A 74 8.31 13.45 34.19
N ARG A 75 7.49 14.06 35.07
CA ARG A 75 7.13 13.46 36.35
C ARG A 75 6.43 12.12 36.14
N ILE A 76 6.73 11.15 37.00
CA ILE A 76 6.13 9.79 36.92
C ILE A 76 4.59 9.80 36.95
N ALA A 77 3.99 10.74 37.71
CA ALA A 77 2.53 10.91 37.78
C ALA A 77 1.93 11.31 36.42
N ASP A 78 2.63 12.15 35.65
CA ASP A 78 2.21 12.59 34.33
C ASP A 78 2.38 11.47 33.29
N LEU A 79 3.47 10.69 33.38
CA LEU A 79 3.67 9.49 32.56
C LEU A 79 2.58 8.43 32.81
N ARG A 80 2.23 8.17 34.08
CA ARG A 80 1.13 7.27 34.45
C ARG A 80 -0.21 7.75 33.89
N THR A 81 -0.48 9.05 33.95
CA THR A 81 -1.69 9.64 33.38
C THR A 81 -1.72 9.50 31.88
N TYR A 82 -0.59 9.74 31.21
CA TYR A 82 -0.44 9.57 29.77
C TYR A 82 -0.67 8.12 29.34
N LEU A 83 -0.07 7.14 30.00
CA LEU A 83 -0.26 5.72 29.68
C LEU A 83 -1.71 5.25 29.92
N ARG A 84 -2.38 5.74 30.99
CA ARG A 84 -3.80 5.47 31.19
C ARG A 84 -4.66 6.04 30.08
N TRP A 85 -4.36 7.25 29.62
CA TRP A 85 -5.05 7.86 28.50
C TRP A 85 -4.84 7.07 27.22
N GLN A 86 -3.62 6.65 26.93
CA GLN A 86 -3.31 5.80 25.76
C GLN A 86 -4.10 4.49 25.78
N LEU A 87 -4.14 3.82 26.93
CA LEU A 87 -4.91 2.58 27.09
C LEU A 87 -6.40 2.79 26.87
N LEU A 88 -6.98 3.85 27.45
CA LEU A 88 -8.39 4.18 27.28
C LEU A 88 -8.73 4.54 25.83
N HIS A 89 -7.89 5.35 25.20
CA HIS A 89 -8.06 5.75 23.80
C HIS A 89 -7.98 4.55 22.87
N ALA A 90 -6.97 3.70 22.99
CA ALA A 90 -6.84 2.49 22.19
C ALA A 90 -8.01 1.50 22.38
N SER A 91 -8.62 1.49 23.57
CA SER A 91 -9.73 0.60 23.93
C SER A 91 -11.11 1.21 23.66
N ALA A 92 -11.21 2.51 23.38
CA ALA A 92 -12.47 3.28 23.39
C ALA A 92 -13.58 2.64 22.54
N ARG A 93 -13.24 2.14 21.36
CA ARG A 93 -14.19 1.49 20.42
C ARG A 93 -14.76 0.17 20.94
N ALA A 94 -14.13 -0.43 21.95
CA ALA A 94 -14.55 -1.70 22.57
C ALA A 94 -15.20 -1.51 23.94
N LEU A 95 -15.26 -0.29 24.44
CA LEU A 95 -15.88 0.06 25.72
C LEU A 95 -17.37 0.43 25.57
N GLY A 96 -17.98 0.92 26.63
CA GLY A 96 -19.38 1.36 26.62
C GLY A 96 -19.61 2.58 25.72
N SER A 97 -20.88 2.88 25.42
CA SER A 97 -21.28 3.90 24.43
C SER A 97 -20.62 5.26 24.65
N ARG A 98 -20.46 5.70 25.91
CA ARG A 98 -19.80 6.99 26.23
C ARG A 98 -18.39 7.10 25.62
N PHE A 99 -17.60 6.03 25.67
CA PHE A 99 -16.25 6.00 25.11
C PHE A 99 -16.28 5.91 23.58
N VAL A 100 -17.19 5.09 23.04
CA VAL A 100 -17.39 4.96 21.59
C VAL A 100 -17.81 6.30 20.99
N ASP A 101 -18.74 7.01 21.64
CA ASP A 101 -19.24 8.28 21.15
C ASP A 101 -18.18 9.38 21.22
N GLU A 102 -17.31 9.37 22.24
CA GLU A 102 -16.22 10.34 22.38
C GLU A 102 -15.12 10.08 21.36
N ASP A 103 -14.70 8.83 21.14
CA ASP A 103 -13.74 8.44 20.08
C ASP A 103 -14.29 8.85 18.70
N PHE A 104 -15.59 8.66 18.48
CA PHE A 104 -16.23 9.07 17.25
C PHE A 104 -16.22 10.60 17.06
N ARG A 105 -16.48 11.39 18.11
CA ARG A 105 -16.41 12.86 18.01
C ARG A 105 -15.04 13.33 17.56
N PHE A 106 -13.99 12.76 18.13
CA PHE A 106 -12.62 13.09 17.70
C PHE A 106 -12.36 12.71 16.24
N THR A 107 -12.75 11.49 15.85
CA THR A 107 -12.64 11.02 14.48
C THR A 107 -13.45 11.91 13.51
N ALA A 108 -14.66 12.33 13.91
CA ALA A 108 -15.53 13.19 13.12
C ALA A 108 -14.90 14.56 12.80
N VAL A 109 -14.19 15.15 13.75
CA VAL A 109 -13.47 16.43 13.54
C VAL A 109 -12.38 16.27 12.47
N LEU A 110 -11.67 15.13 12.46
CA LEU A 110 -10.57 14.90 11.53
C LEU A 110 -11.06 14.52 10.11
N THR A 111 -12.21 13.85 10.02
CA THR A 111 -12.65 13.21 8.76
C THR A 111 -13.93 13.80 8.18
N GLY A 112 -14.57 14.73 8.90
CA GLY A 112 -15.89 15.26 8.53
C GLY A 112 -17.02 14.21 8.60
N THR A 113 -16.79 13.04 9.22
CA THR A 113 -17.78 11.96 9.28
C THR A 113 -18.91 12.32 10.23
N GLU A 114 -20.17 12.29 9.74
CA GLU A 114 -21.35 12.74 10.52
C GLU A 114 -21.97 11.63 11.36
N ARG A 115 -21.80 10.38 10.98
CA ARG A 115 -22.46 9.23 11.63
C ARG A 115 -21.49 8.08 11.83
N LEU A 116 -21.52 7.52 13.04
CA LEU A 116 -20.80 6.30 13.35
C LEU A 116 -21.33 5.14 12.49
N LEU A 117 -20.43 4.29 11.99
CA LEU A 117 -20.83 3.08 11.27
C LEU A 117 -21.75 2.20 12.13
N PRO A 118 -22.78 1.56 11.55
CA PRO A 118 -23.63 0.60 12.24
C PRO A 118 -22.81 -0.46 12.98
N ARG A 119 -23.30 -0.89 14.14
CA ARG A 119 -22.56 -1.83 15.00
C ARG A 119 -22.12 -3.10 14.28
N TRP A 120 -22.99 -3.67 13.44
CA TRP A 120 -22.64 -4.89 12.70
C TRP A 120 -21.43 -4.70 11.77
N LYS A 121 -21.32 -3.56 11.10
CA LYS A 121 -20.14 -3.26 10.25
C LYS A 121 -18.86 -3.16 11.08
N ARG A 122 -18.96 -2.50 12.25
CA ARG A 122 -17.83 -2.41 13.19
C ARG A 122 -17.41 -3.77 13.73
N CYS A 123 -18.39 -4.63 14.06
CA CYS A 123 -18.12 -6.00 14.49
C CYS A 123 -17.47 -6.85 13.40
N VAL A 124 -17.96 -6.77 12.15
CA VAL A 124 -17.33 -7.46 11.01
C VAL A 124 -15.87 -7.00 10.83
N GLY A 125 -15.62 -5.68 10.87
CA GLY A 125 -14.26 -5.16 10.76
C GLY A 125 -13.34 -5.62 11.90
N ALA A 126 -13.85 -5.68 13.14
CA ALA A 126 -13.09 -6.20 14.28
C ALA A 126 -12.83 -7.71 14.16
N THR A 127 -13.79 -8.47 13.61
CA THR A 127 -13.60 -9.89 13.33
C THR A 127 -12.54 -10.11 12.26
N ASP A 128 -12.54 -9.32 11.18
CA ASP A 128 -11.52 -9.39 10.16
C ASP A 128 -10.12 -9.02 10.70
N GLN A 129 -10.04 -8.02 11.57
CA GLN A 129 -8.78 -7.63 12.21
C GLN A 129 -8.17 -8.73 13.08
N VAL A 130 -9.00 -9.48 13.83
CA VAL A 130 -8.54 -10.50 14.80
C VAL A 130 -8.49 -11.90 14.20
N LEU A 131 -9.47 -12.26 13.38
CA LEU A 131 -9.71 -13.60 12.82
C LEU A 131 -9.79 -13.58 11.28
N GLY A 132 -9.08 -12.67 10.64
CA GLY A 132 -9.28 -12.33 9.22
C GLY A 132 -9.17 -13.50 8.26
N GLU A 133 -8.19 -14.39 8.42
CA GLU A 133 -8.12 -15.57 7.56
C GLU A 133 -9.17 -16.62 7.89
N ALA A 134 -9.61 -16.72 9.17
CA ALA A 134 -10.74 -17.57 9.52
C ALA A 134 -12.05 -17.07 8.89
N LEU A 135 -12.27 -15.74 8.88
CA LEU A 135 -13.37 -15.09 8.17
C LEU A 135 -13.20 -15.21 6.65
N GLY A 136 -11.97 -15.18 6.17
CA GLY A 136 -11.62 -15.33 4.76
C GLY A 136 -12.05 -16.66 4.15
N LYS A 137 -12.00 -17.77 4.90
CA LYS A 137 -12.41 -19.09 4.40
C LYS A 137 -13.86 -19.14 3.85
N PRO A 138 -14.89 -18.78 4.62
CA PRO A 138 -16.26 -18.75 4.12
C PRO A 138 -16.47 -17.66 3.06
N PHE A 139 -15.78 -16.51 3.15
CA PHE A 139 -15.83 -15.48 2.14
C PHE A 139 -15.38 -16.02 0.77
N VAL A 140 -14.17 -16.59 0.70
CA VAL A 140 -13.61 -17.14 -0.53
C VAL A 140 -14.52 -18.24 -1.12
N ARG A 141 -14.99 -19.17 -0.30
CA ARG A 141 -15.91 -20.22 -0.77
C ARG A 141 -17.18 -19.69 -1.40
N LYS A 142 -17.64 -18.53 -0.97
CA LYS A 142 -18.88 -17.91 -1.48
C LYS A 142 -18.67 -17.01 -2.68
N THR A 143 -17.50 -16.37 -2.82
CA THR A 143 -17.32 -15.23 -3.72
C THR A 143 -16.23 -15.42 -4.77
N PHE A 144 -15.37 -16.43 -4.67
CA PHE A 144 -14.21 -16.57 -5.55
C PHE A 144 -14.05 -18.00 -6.08
N ALA A 145 -14.25 -18.19 -7.38
CA ALA A 145 -14.13 -19.48 -8.03
C ALA A 145 -12.67 -19.78 -8.43
N LEU A 146 -12.28 -21.06 -8.45
CA LEU A 146 -10.95 -21.47 -8.93
C LEU A 146 -10.70 -21.12 -10.41
N ALA A 147 -11.74 -21.11 -11.23
CA ALA A 147 -11.66 -20.66 -12.63
C ALA A 147 -11.26 -19.18 -12.72
N ASP A 148 -11.74 -18.33 -11.80
CA ASP A 148 -11.36 -16.93 -11.74
C ASP A 148 -9.89 -16.75 -11.36
N ARG A 149 -9.37 -17.58 -10.44
CA ARG A 149 -7.94 -17.61 -10.11
C ARG A 149 -7.06 -17.90 -11.33
N ALA A 150 -7.48 -18.85 -12.19
CA ALA A 150 -6.76 -19.18 -13.41
C ALA A 150 -6.78 -18.03 -14.42
N ARG A 151 -7.95 -17.38 -14.63
CA ARG A 151 -8.07 -16.23 -15.53
C ARG A 151 -7.22 -15.05 -15.05
N VAL A 152 -7.26 -14.73 -13.77
CA VAL A 152 -6.43 -13.68 -13.14
C VAL A 152 -4.95 -13.99 -13.36
N ARG A 153 -4.51 -15.22 -13.18
CA ARG A 153 -3.12 -15.65 -13.45
C ARG A 153 -2.72 -15.37 -14.90
N THR A 154 -3.54 -15.74 -15.87
CA THR A 154 -3.28 -15.48 -17.29
C THR A 154 -3.14 -13.98 -17.59
N MET A 155 -3.94 -13.14 -16.92
CA MET A 155 -3.85 -11.68 -17.07
C MET A 155 -2.53 -11.14 -16.49
N ILE A 156 -2.12 -11.61 -15.31
CA ILE A 156 -0.84 -11.21 -14.68
C ILE A 156 0.32 -11.60 -15.61
N GLU A 157 0.36 -12.83 -16.11
CA GLU A 157 1.41 -13.30 -17.03
C GLU A 157 1.47 -12.49 -18.34
N ALA A 158 0.32 -12.01 -18.84
CA ALA A 158 0.29 -11.12 -20.00
C ALA A 158 0.87 -9.74 -19.67
N ILE A 159 0.62 -9.21 -18.46
CA ILE A 159 1.16 -7.94 -17.99
C ILE A 159 2.66 -8.04 -17.75
N GLU A 160 3.15 -9.15 -17.17
CA GLU A 160 4.58 -9.42 -17.00
C GLU A 160 5.32 -9.45 -18.35
N ARG A 161 4.77 -10.15 -19.34
CA ARG A 161 5.33 -10.12 -20.72
C ARG A 161 5.35 -8.70 -21.30
N SER A 162 4.33 -7.90 -21.02
CA SER A 162 4.30 -6.48 -21.46
C SER A 162 5.34 -5.63 -20.75
N PHE A 163 5.64 -5.93 -19.51
CA PHE A 163 6.71 -5.27 -18.74
C PHE A 163 8.09 -5.62 -19.33
N ASP A 164 8.35 -6.88 -19.62
CA ASP A 164 9.61 -7.32 -20.25
C ASP A 164 9.82 -6.65 -21.61
N ALA A 165 8.77 -6.60 -22.44
CA ALA A 165 8.82 -5.91 -23.73
C ALA A 165 9.04 -4.40 -23.56
N ASN A 166 8.42 -3.79 -22.55
CA ASN A 166 8.64 -2.37 -22.24
C ASN A 166 10.07 -2.09 -21.81
N LEU A 167 10.66 -2.92 -20.93
CA LEU A 167 12.07 -2.79 -20.51
C LEU A 167 13.03 -2.85 -21.70
N ALA A 168 12.77 -3.74 -22.66
CA ALA A 168 13.58 -3.86 -23.89
C ALA A 168 13.58 -2.57 -24.71
N GLY A 169 12.50 -1.79 -24.69
CA GLY A 169 12.34 -0.53 -25.43
C GLY A 169 12.88 0.73 -24.72
N LEU A 170 13.31 0.64 -23.45
CA LEU A 170 13.76 1.83 -22.71
C LEU A 170 15.16 2.28 -23.13
N SER A 171 15.26 3.37 -23.88
CA SER A 171 16.53 3.92 -24.37
C SER A 171 17.42 4.52 -23.26
N TRP A 172 16.83 4.89 -22.12
CA TRP A 172 17.54 5.49 -20.98
C TRP A 172 18.13 4.45 -20.02
N MET A 173 17.79 3.16 -20.19
CA MET A 173 18.27 2.08 -19.34
C MET A 173 19.38 1.32 -20.06
N ASP A 174 20.56 1.22 -19.44
CA ASP A 174 21.68 0.44 -19.96
C ASP A 174 21.43 -1.07 -19.94
N ALA A 175 22.26 -1.82 -20.64
CA ALA A 175 22.10 -3.28 -20.78
C ALA A 175 22.27 -4.02 -19.44
N GLU A 176 23.16 -3.54 -18.57
CA GLU A 176 23.43 -4.16 -17.27
C GLU A 176 22.23 -4.02 -16.33
N THR A 177 21.73 -2.80 -16.16
CA THR A 177 20.53 -2.55 -15.31
C THR A 177 19.30 -3.25 -15.86
N ARG A 178 19.13 -3.28 -17.20
CA ARG A 178 18.04 -3.98 -17.86
C ARG A 178 18.06 -5.48 -17.56
N ALA A 179 19.22 -6.13 -17.67
CA ALA A 179 19.35 -7.56 -17.38
C ALA A 179 18.96 -7.86 -15.93
N ARG A 180 19.42 -7.06 -14.97
CA ARG A 180 19.05 -7.19 -13.54
C ARG A 180 17.58 -6.90 -13.28
N ALA A 181 16.98 -5.95 -14.01
CA ALA A 181 15.55 -5.66 -13.92
C ALA A 181 14.69 -6.84 -14.40
N LEU A 182 15.06 -7.46 -15.52
CA LEU A 182 14.42 -8.67 -16.04
C LEU A 182 14.57 -9.85 -15.06
N GLU A 183 15.75 -10.04 -14.48
CA GLU A 183 15.99 -11.06 -13.46
C GLU A 183 15.08 -10.85 -12.22
N LYS A 184 14.99 -9.62 -11.73
CA LYS A 184 14.10 -9.28 -10.61
C LYS A 184 12.63 -9.52 -10.97
N ALA A 185 12.19 -9.11 -12.15
CA ALA A 185 10.81 -9.31 -12.62
C ALA A 185 10.46 -10.80 -12.68
N ALA A 186 11.36 -11.65 -13.23
CA ALA A 186 11.17 -13.09 -13.29
C ALA A 186 11.10 -13.79 -11.91
N GLN A 187 11.59 -13.13 -10.86
CA GLN A 187 11.57 -13.64 -9.47
C GLN A 187 10.35 -13.17 -8.67
N ILE A 188 9.47 -12.32 -9.24
CA ILE A 188 8.27 -11.87 -8.55
C ILE A 188 7.32 -13.04 -8.33
N ALA A 189 6.92 -13.23 -7.08
CA ALA A 189 5.93 -14.23 -6.72
C ALA A 189 4.50 -13.67 -6.81
N ASN A 190 3.61 -14.40 -7.50
CA ASN A 190 2.21 -14.00 -7.68
C ASN A 190 1.30 -14.74 -6.70
N LYS A 191 0.65 -14.02 -5.79
CA LYS A 191 -0.32 -14.55 -4.82
C LYS A 191 -1.73 -14.09 -5.18
N ILE A 192 -2.65 -15.04 -5.46
CA ILE A 192 -3.95 -14.75 -6.04
C ILE A 192 -5.07 -15.37 -5.22
N GLY A 193 -6.01 -14.54 -4.79
CA GLY A 193 -7.28 -14.91 -4.15
C GLY A 193 -7.16 -15.17 -2.66
N PHE A 194 -6.41 -16.18 -2.27
CA PHE A 194 -6.28 -16.60 -0.87
C PHE A 194 -5.00 -17.42 -0.64
N PRO A 195 -4.50 -17.50 0.62
CA PRO A 195 -3.29 -18.25 0.96
C PRO A 195 -3.51 -19.76 0.82
N ASP A 196 -2.50 -20.46 0.31
CA ASP A 196 -2.55 -21.94 0.22
C ASP A 196 -2.50 -22.57 1.63
N ARG A 197 -1.83 -21.93 2.59
CA ARG A 197 -1.81 -22.31 3.99
C ARG A 197 -2.48 -21.23 4.84
N TRP A 198 -3.61 -21.58 5.42
CA TRP A 198 -4.37 -20.69 6.28
C TRP A 198 -3.74 -20.57 7.67
N ARG A 199 -3.85 -19.37 8.26
CA ARG A 199 -3.39 -19.10 9.63
C ARG A 199 -4.13 -20.00 10.62
N ASP A 200 -3.36 -20.60 11.54
CA ASP A 200 -3.89 -21.35 12.66
C ASP A 200 -4.22 -20.39 13.82
N TYR A 201 -5.46 -20.44 14.28
CA TYR A 201 -5.96 -19.69 15.43
C TYR A 201 -6.22 -20.59 16.63
N GLY A 202 -5.77 -21.84 16.65
CA GLY A 202 -6.07 -22.83 17.69
C GLY A 202 -5.70 -22.42 19.11
N THR A 203 -4.70 -21.52 19.26
CA THR A 203 -4.28 -20.97 20.56
C THR A 203 -4.97 -19.68 20.96
N LEU A 204 -5.82 -19.11 20.09
CA LEU A 204 -6.55 -17.88 20.36
C LEU A 204 -7.93 -18.19 21.00
N GLU A 205 -8.04 -17.93 22.28
CA GLU A 205 -9.30 -18.05 23.00
C GLU A 205 -10.24 -16.89 22.69
N ILE A 206 -11.49 -17.23 22.36
CA ILE A 206 -12.57 -16.27 22.17
C ILE A 206 -13.67 -16.55 23.21
N ASP A 207 -13.96 -15.56 24.04
CA ASP A 207 -14.99 -15.60 25.07
C ASP A 207 -16.16 -14.69 24.67
N ARG A 208 -17.38 -15.19 24.81
CA ARG A 208 -18.61 -14.44 24.49
C ARG A 208 -18.96 -13.35 25.49
N THR A 209 -18.31 -13.32 26.65
CA THR A 209 -18.66 -12.40 27.76
C THR A 209 -17.95 -11.04 27.63
N SER A 210 -16.81 -10.96 26.96
CA SER A 210 -16.03 -9.72 26.89
C SER A 210 -15.45 -9.44 25.50
N TYR A 211 -16.03 -8.45 24.83
CA TYR A 211 -15.55 -7.97 23.54
C TYR A 211 -14.14 -7.37 23.64
N LEU A 212 -13.89 -6.50 24.64
CA LEU A 212 -12.57 -5.92 24.87
C LEU A 212 -11.50 -6.99 25.11
N ALA A 213 -11.79 -7.98 25.97
CA ALA A 213 -10.83 -9.04 26.24
C ALA A 213 -10.48 -9.84 24.97
N ASN A 214 -11.43 -10.09 24.08
CA ASN A 214 -11.17 -10.75 22.81
C ASN A 214 -10.24 -9.93 21.90
N LEU A 215 -10.45 -8.62 21.81
CA LEU A 215 -9.55 -7.74 21.04
C LEU A 215 -8.13 -7.74 21.62
N MET A 216 -8.01 -7.70 22.96
CA MET A 216 -6.71 -7.76 23.64
C MET A 216 -6.02 -9.11 23.41
N ARG A 217 -6.73 -10.24 23.52
CA ARG A 217 -6.17 -11.58 23.20
C ARG A 217 -5.73 -11.65 21.74
N GLY A 218 -6.53 -11.10 20.81
CA GLY A 218 -6.18 -11.01 19.40
C GLY A 218 -4.91 -10.19 19.17
N ALA A 219 -4.77 -9.05 19.84
CA ALA A 219 -3.54 -8.21 19.75
C ALA A 219 -2.32 -8.93 20.31
N ILE A 220 -2.46 -9.63 21.45
CA ILE A 220 -1.38 -10.43 22.05
C ILE A 220 -0.99 -11.59 21.12
N PHE A 221 -1.97 -12.32 20.59
CA PHE A 221 -1.76 -13.40 19.63
C PHE A 221 -0.96 -12.92 18.41
N GLU A 222 -1.38 -11.82 17.80
CA GLU A 222 -0.69 -11.27 16.62
C GLU A 222 0.71 -10.77 16.96
N SER A 223 0.87 -10.07 18.09
CA SER A 223 2.19 -9.59 18.54
C SER A 223 3.17 -10.75 18.76
N ARG A 224 2.74 -11.82 19.45
CA ARG A 224 3.56 -13.03 19.63
C ARG A 224 3.88 -13.68 18.30
N ARG A 225 2.90 -13.85 17.43
CA ARG A 225 3.10 -14.42 16.10
C ARG A 225 4.16 -13.66 15.28
N GLN A 226 4.19 -12.32 15.37
CA GLN A 226 5.21 -11.51 14.70
C GLN A 226 6.58 -11.67 15.35
N LEU A 227 6.65 -11.62 16.68
CA LEU A 227 7.91 -11.75 17.41
C LEU A 227 8.52 -13.15 17.29
N ASP A 228 7.71 -14.20 17.21
CA ASP A 228 8.14 -15.57 17.01
C ASP A 228 8.83 -15.84 15.66
N LYS A 229 8.79 -14.90 14.73
CA LYS A 229 9.55 -14.95 13.46
C LYS A 229 11.03 -14.62 13.65
N ILE A 230 11.39 -13.96 14.75
CA ILE A 230 12.77 -13.54 15.00
C ILE A 230 13.68 -14.79 15.07
N GLY A 231 14.75 -14.78 14.27
CA GLY A 231 15.67 -15.90 14.18
C GLY A 231 15.19 -17.11 13.38
N ARG A 232 14.02 -17.03 12.75
CA ARG A 232 13.51 -18.08 11.85
C ARG A 232 13.68 -17.68 10.37
N PRO A 233 13.74 -18.66 9.46
CA PRO A 233 13.67 -18.39 8.03
C PRO A 233 12.40 -17.62 7.66
N VAL A 234 12.49 -16.77 6.64
CA VAL A 234 11.34 -15.99 6.15
C VAL A 234 10.28 -16.92 5.57
N ASP A 235 9.06 -16.83 6.07
CA ASP A 235 7.89 -17.55 5.53
C ASP A 235 7.30 -16.82 4.33
N ARG A 236 7.65 -17.26 3.14
CA ARG A 236 7.14 -16.67 1.87
C ARG A 236 5.68 -17.05 1.57
N THR A 237 5.03 -17.91 2.37
CA THR A 237 3.62 -18.27 2.17
C THR A 237 2.66 -17.31 2.87
N GLU A 238 3.16 -16.46 3.77
CA GLU A 238 2.36 -15.53 4.56
C GLU A 238 1.78 -14.39 3.72
N TRP A 239 0.57 -13.96 4.09
CA TRP A 239 -0.09 -12.80 3.52
C TRP A 239 -0.18 -11.67 4.56
N LEU A 240 0.05 -10.42 4.11
CA LEU A 240 -0.03 -9.24 5.00
C LEU A 240 -1.47 -8.75 5.19
N ILE A 241 -2.33 -8.99 4.21
CA ILE A 241 -3.76 -8.62 4.27
C ILE A 241 -4.64 -9.86 4.09
N THR A 242 -5.88 -9.75 4.57
CA THR A 242 -6.82 -10.87 4.60
C THR A 242 -7.54 -11.04 3.27
N PRO A 243 -8.03 -12.25 2.92
CA PRO A 243 -8.74 -12.48 1.66
C PRO A 243 -9.96 -11.59 1.39
N PRO A 244 -10.76 -11.13 2.40
CA PRO A 244 -11.84 -10.18 2.14
C PRO A 244 -11.41 -8.74 1.87
N THR A 245 -10.12 -8.41 2.03
CA THR A 245 -9.62 -7.04 1.84
C THR A 245 -9.74 -6.61 0.39
N VAL A 246 -10.35 -5.42 0.17
CA VAL A 246 -10.41 -4.77 -1.15
C VAL A 246 -9.17 -3.90 -1.31
N ASN A 247 -8.06 -4.55 -1.58
CA ASN A 247 -6.75 -3.94 -1.87
C ASN A 247 -5.83 -4.98 -2.50
N ALA A 248 -4.68 -4.51 -3.04
CA ALA A 248 -3.56 -5.32 -3.47
C ALA A 248 -2.27 -4.73 -2.89
N TYR A 249 -1.14 -5.40 -3.00
CA TYR A 249 0.15 -4.84 -2.61
C TYR A 249 1.33 -5.53 -3.28
N TYR A 250 2.41 -4.78 -3.48
CA TYR A 250 3.75 -5.29 -3.69
C TYR A 250 4.54 -5.28 -2.38
N ASN A 251 5.23 -6.36 -2.07
CA ASN A 251 6.12 -6.46 -0.90
C ASN A 251 7.59 -6.53 -1.36
N PRO A 252 8.37 -5.46 -1.19
CA PRO A 252 9.75 -5.43 -1.67
C PRO A 252 10.67 -6.43 -0.97
N SER A 253 10.45 -6.73 0.32
CA SER A 253 11.27 -7.67 1.08
C SER A 253 11.05 -9.13 0.68
N LEU A 254 9.91 -9.45 0.08
CA LEU A 254 9.57 -10.78 -0.43
C LEU A 254 9.58 -10.85 -1.96
N ASN A 255 9.69 -9.70 -2.63
CA ASN A 255 9.55 -9.57 -4.08
C ASN A 255 8.29 -10.29 -4.58
N GLU A 256 7.14 -9.89 -4.06
CA GLU A 256 5.84 -10.52 -4.34
C GLU A 256 4.74 -9.50 -4.58
N ILE A 257 3.77 -9.87 -5.43
CA ILE A 257 2.51 -9.14 -5.63
C ILE A 257 1.34 -10.00 -5.16
N VAL A 258 0.39 -9.37 -4.47
CA VAL A 258 -0.69 -10.08 -3.78
C VAL A 258 -2.04 -9.46 -4.11
N PHE A 259 -2.97 -10.27 -4.61
CA PHE A 259 -4.33 -9.89 -4.99
C PHE A 259 -5.34 -10.74 -4.22
N PRO A 260 -5.83 -10.29 -3.05
CA PRO A 260 -6.87 -10.99 -2.29
C PRO A 260 -8.18 -11.13 -3.07
N ALA A 261 -8.97 -12.15 -2.73
CA ALA A 261 -10.28 -12.37 -3.35
C ALA A 261 -11.22 -11.15 -3.24
N GLY A 262 -11.02 -10.30 -2.23
CA GLY A 262 -11.82 -9.09 -2.01
C GLY A 262 -11.71 -8.06 -3.15
N ILE A 263 -10.51 -7.84 -3.71
CA ILE A 263 -10.34 -6.96 -4.85
C ILE A 263 -10.72 -7.63 -6.18
N LEU A 264 -10.71 -8.96 -6.22
CA LEU A 264 -11.10 -9.75 -7.39
C LEU A 264 -12.63 -9.91 -7.49
N GLN A 265 -13.35 -8.80 -7.27
CA GLN A 265 -14.80 -8.66 -7.30
C GLN A 265 -15.19 -7.41 -8.10
N PRO A 266 -16.43 -7.27 -8.55
CA PRO A 266 -16.91 -6.02 -9.13
C PRO A 266 -16.70 -4.82 -8.19
N PRO A 267 -16.26 -3.64 -8.71
CA PRO A 267 -16.10 -3.29 -10.12
C PRO A 267 -14.73 -3.61 -10.70
N PHE A 268 -13.77 -4.15 -9.93
CA PHE A 268 -12.40 -4.41 -10.39
C PHE A 268 -12.31 -5.62 -11.32
N PHE A 269 -12.98 -6.72 -10.96
CA PHE A 269 -12.98 -7.96 -11.77
C PHE A 269 -14.39 -8.51 -11.92
N VAL A 270 -14.75 -8.81 -13.16
CA VAL A 270 -16.02 -9.47 -13.52
C VAL A 270 -15.71 -10.61 -14.49
N ALA A 271 -15.88 -11.85 -14.05
CA ALA A 271 -15.51 -13.03 -14.85
C ALA A 271 -16.17 -13.07 -16.26
N ALA A 272 -17.39 -12.58 -16.38
CA ALA A 272 -18.12 -12.53 -17.66
C ALA A 272 -17.87 -11.24 -18.47
N ALA A 273 -17.14 -10.27 -17.94
CA ALA A 273 -16.89 -9.02 -18.66
C ALA A 273 -15.87 -9.22 -19.81
N PRO A 274 -15.98 -8.39 -20.87
CA PRO A 274 -15.00 -8.36 -21.95
C PRO A 274 -13.59 -7.99 -21.43
N ASP A 275 -12.55 -8.44 -22.13
CA ASP A 275 -11.15 -8.18 -21.75
C ASP A 275 -10.84 -6.70 -21.53
N PRO A 276 -11.24 -5.72 -22.38
CA PRO A 276 -10.93 -4.32 -22.13
C PRO A 276 -11.42 -3.84 -20.78
N VAL A 277 -12.58 -4.32 -20.31
CA VAL A 277 -13.13 -3.95 -19.00
C VAL A 277 -12.26 -4.50 -17.86
N ASN A 278 -11.90 -5.79 -17.91
CA ASN A 278 -11.07 -6.39 -16.87
C ASN A 278 -9.62 -5.87 -16.89
N TYR A 279 -9.02 -5.69 -18.08
CA TYR A 279 -7.68 -5.12 -18.18
C TYR A 279 -7.63 -3.64 -17.75
N GLY A 280 -8.68 -2.87 -18.04
CA GLY A 280 -8.78 -1.47 -17.60
C GLY A 280 -8.92 -1.33 -16.09
N ALA A 281 -9.63 -2.24 -15.44
CA ALA A 281 -9.84 -2.23 -13.99
C ALA A 281 -8.75 -3.04 -13.25
N ILE A 282 -8.95 -4.35 -13.05
CA ILE A 282 -8.01 -5.16 -12.28
C ILE A 282 -6.66 -5.32 -12.98
N GLY A 283 -6.61 -5.34 -14.31
CA GLY A 283 -5.34 -5.42 -15.06
C GLY A 283 -4.45 -4.21 -14.79
N MET A 284 -5.02 -3.02 -14.70
CA MET A 284 -4.29 -1.82 -14.27
C MET A 284 -3.72 -1.99 -12.86
N VAL A 285 -4.49 -2.54 -11.91
CA VAL A 285 -3.99 -2.81 -10.55
C VAL A 285 -2.85 -3.83 -10.57
N MET A 286 -2.95 -4.88 -11.40
CA MET A 286 -1.86 -5.86 -11.56
C MET A 286 -0.57 -5.21 -12.06
N GLY A 287 -0.67 -4.35 -13.06
CA GLY A 287 0.47 -3.59 -13.58
C GLY A 287 1.01 -2.57 -12.58
N HIS A 288 0.14 -1.98 -11.76
CA HIS A 288 0.48 -1.07 -10.67
C HIS A 288 1.35 -1.78 -9.63
N GLU A 289 0.92 -2.93 -9.12
CA GLU A 289 1.70 -3.70 -8.14
C GLU A 289 3.03 -4.19 -8.73
N LEU A 290 3.05 -4.62 -9.98
CA LEU A 290 4.28 -4.97 -10.67
C LEU A 290 5.24 -3.76 -10.76
N THR A 291 4.72 -2.59 -11.10
CA THR A 291 5.50 -1.35 -11.23
C THR A 291 6.09 -0.90 -9.89
N HIS A 292 5.42 -1.17 -8.76
CA HIS A 292 5.98 -0.91 -7.44
C HIS A 292 7.31 -1.63 -7.19
N GLY A 293 7.57 -2.76 -7.83
CA GLY A 293 8.89 -3.39 -7.81
C GLY A 293 10.03 -2.51 -8.36
N PHE A 294 9.68 -1.49 -9.13
CA PHE A 294 10.61 -0.64 -9.89
C PHE A 294 10.35 0.86 -9.73
N ASP A 295 9.51 1.27 -8.77
CA ASP A 295 9.28 2.66 -8.43
C ASP A 295 10.46 3.28 -7.64
N ASP A 296 10.30 4.49 -7.10
CA ASP A 296 11.35 5.21 -6.37
C ASP A 296 11.83 4.49 -5.10
N GLN A 297 11.05 3.55 -4.56
CA GLN A 297 11.38 2.73 -3.40
C GLN A 297 11.72 1.28 -3.79
N GLY A 298 10.84 0.62 -4.55
CA GLY A 298 11.01 -0.78 -4.91
C GLY A 298 12.29 -1.06 -5.70
N ARG A 299 12.74 -0.12 -6.55
CA ARG A 299 14.02 -0.23 -7.26
C ARG A 299 15.25 -0.36 -6.35
N LYS A 300 15.13 -0.01 -5.06
CA LYS A 300 16.19 -0.14 -4.05
C LYS A 300 16.33 -1.53 -3.46
N PHE A 301 15.44 -2.45 -3.83
CA PHE A 301 15.49 -3.85 -3.42
C PHE A 301 15.80 -4.74 -4.62
N ASP A 302 16.68 -5.73 -4.42
CA ASP A 302 16.96 -6.75 -5.44
C ASP A 302 15.84 -7.80 -5.52
N GLY A 303 15.94 -8.75 -6.46
CA GLY A 303 14.96 -9.82 -6.65
C GLY A 303 14.81 -10.78 -5.48
N HIS A 304 15.78 -10.81 -4.56
CA HIS A 304 15.73 -11.60 -3.33
C HIS A 304 15.15 -10.84 -2.13
N GLY A 305 14.82 -9.54 -2.31
CA GLY A 305 14.26 -8.67 -1.28
C GLY A 305 15.31 -8.00 -0.39
N ASN A 306 16.57 -8.00 -0.79
CA ASN A 306 17.62 -7.30 -0.05
C ASN A 306 17.65 -5.82 -0.43
N LEU A 307 17.73 -4.95 0.56
CA LEU A 307 17.93 -3.51 0.37
C LEU A 307 19.37 -3.27 -0.12
N ARG A 308 19.55 -3.02 -1.40
CA ARG A 308 20.83 -2.73 -2.03
C ARG A 308 20.66 -1.94 -3.33
N ASP A 309 21.62 -1.07 -3.62
CA ASP A 309 21.65 -0.39 -4.90
C ASP A 309 22.23 -1.33 -5.96
N TRP A 310 21.42 -1.62 -6.99
CA TRP A 310 21.79 -2.52 -8.09
C TRP A 310 21.69 -1.83 -9.47
N TRP A 311 21.26 -0.58 -9.49
CA TRP A 311 21.20 0.24 -10.68
C TRP A 311 22.55 0.92 -10.91
N THR A 312 22.93 1.13 -12.18
CA THR A 312 24.08 1.98 -12.47
C THR A 312 23.79 3.43 -12.11
N PRO A 313 24.79 4.22 -11.71
CA PRO A 313 24.58 5.64 -11.37
C PRO A 313 23.89 6.43 -12.48
N ALA A 314 24.26 6.18 -13.75
CA ALA A 314 23.66 6.85 -14.90
C ALA A 314 22.16 6.55 -15.05
N VAL A 315 21.76 5.30 -14.87
CA VAL A 315 20.36 4.89 -14.93
C VAL A 315 19.57 5.44 -13.74
N ALA A 316 20.16 5.45 -12.54
CA ALA A 316 19.54 6.02 -11.35
C ALA A 316 19.27 7.53 -11.51
N GLU A 317 20.22 8.27 -12.12
CA GLU A 317 20.04 9.69 -12.44
C GLU A 317 18.97 9.91 -13.51
N ALA A 318 19.00 9.14 -14.61
CA ALA A 318 17.99 9.23 -15.66
C ALA A 318 16.56 8.94 -15.14
N PHE A 319 16.43 7.98 -14.23
CA PHE A 319 15.16 7.72 -13.54
C PHE A 319 14.72 8.92 -12.70
N THR A 320 15.63 9.50 -11.91
CA THR A 320 15.35 10.63 -11.03
C THR A 320 14.86 11.85 -11.82
N GLN A 321 15.49 12.14 -12.97
CA GLN A 321 15.08 13.23 -13.85
C GLN A 321 13.66 13.01 -14.43
N ARG A 322 13.32 11.77 -14.83
CA ARG A 322 11.98 11.40 -15.31
C ARG A 322 10.93 11.46 -14.20
N ALA A 323 11.25 10.93 -13.03
CA ALA A 323 10.39 10.99 -11.85
C ALA A 323 10.10 12.44 -11.42
N ALA A 324 11.07 13.35 -11.57
CA ALA A 324 10.87 14.77 -11.28
C ALA A 324 9.79 15.42 -12.18
N CYS A 325 9.54 14.90 -13.38
CA CYS A 325 8.42 15.34 -14.21
C CYS A 325 7.08 15.03 -13.53
N LEU A 326 6.89 13.80 -13.03
CA LEU A 326 5.68 13.41 -12.30
C LEU A 326 5.52 14.21 -11.02
N VAL A 327 6.60 14.44 -10.26
CA VAL A 327 6.52 15.29 -9.06
C VAL A 327 5.92 16.65 -9.39
N ARG A 328 6.46 17.35 -10.40
CA ARG A 328 5.94 18.67 -10.81
C ARG A 328 4.51 18.62 -11.33
N GLN A 329 4.14 17.57 -12.07
CA GLN A 329 2.78 17.39 -12.58
C GLN A 329 1.79 17.29 -11.41
N PHE A 330 2.08 16.45 -10.42
CA PHE A 330 1.17 16.22 -9.31
C PHE A 330 1.19 17.36 -8.29
N ASP A 331 2.31 18.06 -8.08
CA ASP A 331 2.38 19.30 -7.29
C ASP A 331 1.46 20.39 -7.85
N ALA A 332 1.15 20.38 -9.15
CA ALA A 332 0.24 21.32 -9.76
C ALA A 332 -1.25 21.01 -9.52
N TYR A 333 -1.59 19.80 -9.09
CA TYR A 333 -2.98 19.41 -8.83
C TYR A 333 -3.44 19.90 -7.44
N VAL A 334 -4.68 20.36 -7.38
CA VAL A 334 -5.32 20.77 -6.14
C VAL A 334 -6.06 19.59 -5.52
N ALA A 335 -5.63 19.16 -4.34
CA ALA A 335 -6.27 18.08 -3.59
C ALA A 335 -7.63 18.56 -3.02
N VAL A 336 -7.63 19.65 -2.24
CA VAL A 336 -8.85 20.20 -1.64
C VAL A 336 -8.65 21.69 -1.26
N GLY A 337 -9.60 22.54 -1.58
CA GLY A 337 -9.52 23.98 -1.32
C GLY A 337 -8.30 24.60 -2.00
N ASP A 338 -7.38 25.15 -1.21
CA ASP A 338 -6.10 25.71 -1.64
C ASP A 338 -4.90 24.76 -1.42
N GLN A 339 -5.16 23.55 -0.90
CA GLN A 339 -4.11 22.57 -0.64
C GLN A 339 -3.81 21.75 -1.89
N HIS A 340 -2.57 21.79 -2.32
CA HIS A 340 -2.06 20.99 -3.43
C HIS A 340 -1.68 19.57 -3.00
N VAL A 341 -1.62 18.67 -3.98
CA VAL A 341 -1.04 17.34 -3.83
C VAL A 341 0.46 17.50 -3.54
N ASN A 342 1.01 16.67 -2.68
CA ASN A 342 2.45 16.58 -2.48
C ASN A 342 3.04 15.53 -3.44
N GLY A 343 3.53 15.97 -4.60
CA GLY A 343 4.04 15.07 -5.64
C GLY A 343 5.24 14.22 -5.20
N ARG A 344 6.02 14.66 -4.19
CA ARG A 344 7.10 13.84 -3.61
C ARG A 344 6.57 12.74 -2.70
N LEU A 345 5.53 13.05 -1.91
CA LEU A 345 4.87 12.06 -1.06
C LEU A 345 4.21 10.97 -1.91
N THR A 346 3.57 11.37 -3.00
CA THR A 346 2.76 10.48 -3.84
C THR A 346 3.53 9.88 -5.03
N LEU A 347 4.84 10.10 -5.13
CA LEU A 347 5.64 9.75 -6.31
C LEU A 347 5.56 8.26 -6.67
N GLY A 348 5.75 7.36 -5.72
CA GLY A 348 5.74 5.91 -6.00
C GLY A 348 4.40 5.45 -6.55
N GLU A 349 3.30 5.91 -5.94
CA GLU A 349 1.94 5.62 -6.39
C GLU A 349 1.67 6.17 -7.80
N ASN A 350 2.14 7.39 -8.08
CA ASN A 350 1.96 8.01 -9.39
C ASN A 350 2.78 7.31 -10.48
N ILE A 351 3.98 6.81 -10.15
CA ILE A 351 4.80 5.97 -11.03
C ILE A 351 4.07 4.63 -11.28
N ALA A 352 3.55 4.01 -10.24
CA ALA A 352 2.86 2.74 -10.31
C ALA A 352 1.54 2.84 -11.10
N ASP A 353 0.77 3.91 -10.93
CA ASP A 353 -0.46 4.16 -11.70
C ASP A 353 -0.16 4.33 -13.20
N GLN A 354 0.85 5.13 -13.53
CA GLN A 354 1.22 5.36 -14.93
C GLN A 354 1.78 4.10 -15.59
N GLY A 355 2.71 3.42 -14.91
CA GLY A 355 3.32 2.18 -15.39
C GLY A 355 2.26 1.09 -15.53
N GLY A 356 1.43 0.91 -14.51
CA GLY A 356 0.37 -0.08 -14.48
C GLY A 356 -0.64 0.10 -15.60
N LEU A 357 -1.10 1.33 -15.83
CA LEU A 357 -2.04 1.64 -16.91
C LEU A 357 -1.44 1.34 -18.29
N LYS A 358 -0.17 1.74 -18.53
CA LYS A 358 0.55 1.47 -19.77
C LYS A 358 0.72 -0.02 -20.03
N LEU A 359 1.15 -0.76 -19.01
CA LEU A 359 1.39 -2.21 -19.10
C LEU A 359 0.09 -2.99 -19.33
N ALA A 360 -0.97 -2.66 -18.60
CA ALA A 360 -2.27 -3.28 -18.76
C ALA A 360 -2.86 -3.02 -20.16
N TYR A 361 -2.70 -1.79 -20.68
CA TYR A 361 -3.14 -1.47 -22.04
C TYR A 361 -2.35 -2.24 -23.08
N ALA A 362 -1.02 -2.33 -22.94
CA ALA A 362 -0.18 -3.12 -23.85
C ALA A 362 -0.52 -4.61 -23.81
N ALA A 363 -0.71 -5.19 -22.60
CA ALA A 363 -1.15 -6.56 -22.43
C ALA A 363 -2.50 -6.83 -23.11
N TYR A 364 -3.48 -5.97 -22.87
CA TYR A 364 -4.79 -6.01 -23.53
C TYR A 364 -4.67 -5.98 -25.05
N ARG A 365 -3.85 -5.11 -25.60
CA ARG A 365 -3.60 -5.04 -27.05
C ARG A 365 -2.96 -6.33 -27.57
N GLY A 366 -2.03 -6.91 -26.82
CA GLY A 366 -1.35 -8.17 -27.16
C GLY A 366 -2.28 -9.38 -27.21
N THR A 367 -3.34 -9.45 -26.41
CA THR A 367 -4.31 -10.55 -26.44
C THR A 367 -5.13 -10.59 -27.74
N ARG A 368 -5.18 -9.51 -28.49
CA ARG A 368 -6.01 -9.35 -29.70
C ARG A 368 -5.31 -9.74 -31.02
N GLY A 369 -3.99 -9.92 -31.01
CA GLY A 369 -3.24 -10.04 -32.25
C GLY A 369 -3.37 -8.79 -33.14
N SER A 370 -3.19 -8.95 -34.46
CA SER A 370 -3.33 -7.86 -35.45
C SER A 370 -4.79 -7.56 -35.84
N ALA A 371 -5.77 -8.24 -35.27
CA ALA A 371 -7.17 -8.03 -35.61
C ALA A 371 -7.66 -6.65 -35.12
N THR A 372 -7.98 -5.78 -36.04
CA THR A 372 -8.70 -4.52 -35.79
C THR A 372 -10.15 -4.89 -35.42
N ILE A 373 -10.42 -5.10 -34.13
CA ILE A 373 -11.78 -5.39 -33.69
C ILE A 373 -12.48 -4.07 -33.40
N THR A 374 -13.31 -3.65 -34.30
CA THR A 374 -14.44 -2.72 -34.09
C THR A 374 -15.57 -3.44 -33.30
N ALA A 375 -15.23 -4.12 -32.21
CA ALA A 375 -16.25 -4.65 -31.31
C ALA A 375 -16.82 -3.50 -30.50
N GLN A 376 -17.77 -2.78 -31.06
CA GLN A 376 -18.68 -1.91 -30.31
C GLN A 376 -19.60 -2.81 -29.48
N THR A 377 -19.41 -2.80 -28.18
CA THR A 377 -20.44 -3.26 -27.26
C THR A 377 -21.13 -1.99 -26.73
N GLY A 378 -22.26 -1.63 -27.32
CA GLY A 378 -22.92 -0.35 -27.02
C GLY A 378 -22.31 0.84 -27.78
N THR A 379 -22.23 2.02 -27.13
CA THR A 379 -21.78 3.29 -27.71
C THR A 379 -20.26 3.50 -27.70
N PHE A 380 -19.49 2.67 -26.98
CA PHE A 380 -18.03 2.87 -26.78
C PHE A 380 -17.21 1.82 -27.51
N THR A 381 -16.08 2.25 -28.08
CA THR A 381 -15.07 1.35 -28.62
C THR A 381 -14.43 0.53 -27.49
N ALA A 382 -13.75 -0.54 -27.84
CA ALA A 382 -13.08 -1.38 -26.84
C ALA A 382 -11.93 -0.65 -26.10
N GLU A 383 -11.21 0.23 -26.78
CA GLU A 383 -10.21 1.10 -26.17
C GLU A 383 -10.87 2.10 -25.21
N GLN A 384 -11.98 2.71 -25.59
CA GLN A 384 -12.74 3.57 -24.70
C GLN A 384 -13.25 2.81 -23.47
N GLN A 385 -13.76 1.57 -23.65
CA GLN A 385 -14.19 0.74 -22.52
C GLN A 385 -13.06 0.44 -21.55
N PHE A 386 -11.83 0.21 -22.03
CA PHE A 386 -10.65 0.03 -21.18
C PHE A 386 -10.43 1.25 -20.26
N PHE A 387 -10.37 2.45 -20.82
CA PHE A 387 -10.12 3.65 -20.04
C PHE A 387 -11.32 4.06 -19.15
N ILE A 388 -12.54 3.82 -19.60
CA ILE A 388 -13.75 4.05 -18.79
C ILE A 388 -13.76 3.10 -17.59
N SER A 389 -13.41 1.82 -17.78
CA SER A 389 -13.34 0.84 -16.70
C SER A 389 -12.27 1.21 -15.67
N PHE A 390 -11.10 1.66 -16.14
CA PHE A 390 -10.08 2.23 -15.26
C PHE A 390 -10.64 3.37 -14.41
N ALA A 391 -11.27 4.37 -15.03
CA ALA A 391 -11.83 5.50 -14.30
C ALA A 391 -12.94 5.10 -13.32
N GLN A 392 -13.78 4.13 -13.68
CA GLN A 392 -14.85 3.62 -12.82
C GLN A 392 -14.31 2.90 -11.58
N SER A 393 -13.19 2.21 -11.66
CA SER A 393 -12.57 1.53 -10.51
C SER A 393 -12.10 2.52 -9.43
N TRP A 394 -11.86 3.78 -9.79
CA TRP A 394 -11.50 4.88 -8.89
C TRP A 394 -12.68 5.79 -8.52
N CYS A 395 -13.91 5.45 -8.93
CA CYS A 395 -15.08 6.27 -8.65
C CYS A 395 -15.39 6.30 -7.15
N THR A 396 -15.05 7.40 -6.50
CA THR A 396 -15.27 7.60 -5.07
C THR A 396 -15.61 9.06 -4.76
N LYS A 397 -16.29 9.27 -3.64
CA LYS A 397 -16.58 10.59 -3.09
C LYS A 397 -16.04 10.67 -1.67
N ARG A 398 -15.11 11.58 -1.43
CA ARG A 398 -14.55 11.86 -0.11
C ARG A 398 -15.09 13.15 0.46
N ARG A 399 -15.11 13.27 1.79
CA ARG A 399 -15.41 14.51 2.49
C ARG A 399 -14.20 15.43 2.44
N PRO A 400 -14.36 16.77 2.36
CA PRO A 400 -13.25 17.69 2.27
C PRO A 400 -12.26 17.58 3.45
N ASP A 401 -12.74 17.33 4.68
CA ASP A 401 -11.88 17.20 5.85
C ASP A 401 -11.02 15.93 5.77
N LEU A 402 -11.60 14.80 5.33
CA LEU A 402 -10.83 13.58 5.07
C LEU A 402 -9.80 13.81 3.96
N GLU A 403 -10.18 14.49 2.88
CA GLU A 403 -9.26 14.78 1.78
C GLU A 403 -8.09 15.65 2.22
N ARG A 404 -8.37 16.67 3.06
CA ARG A 404 -7.34 17.52 3.69
C ARG A 404 -6.40 16.70 4.60
N LEU A 405 -6.94 15.79 5.40
CA LEU A 405 -6.13 14.89 6.21
C LEU A 405 -5.21 14.02 5.35
N LEU A 406 -5.79 13.34 4.35
CA LEU A 406 -5.06 12.42 3.48
C LEU A 406 -3.99 13.13 2.64
N ALA A 407 -4.23 14.35 2.16
CA ALA A 407 -3.23 15.11 1.41
C ALA A 407 -1.94 15.38 2.20
N ASN A 408 -1.98 15.29 3.54
CA ASN A 408 -0.80 15.46 4.40
C ASN A 408 -0.08 14.15 4.77
N ILE A 409 -0.76 13.00 4.72
CA ILE A 409 -0.23 11.76 5.31
C ILE A 409 -0.28 10.54 4.39
N ASP A 410 -1.14 10.55 3.36
CA ASP A 410 -1.37 9.42 2.47
C ASP A 410 -0.38 9.48 1.28
N PRO A 411 0.35 8.41 0.96
CA PRO A 411 1.17 8.35 -0.24
C PRO A 411 0.37 8.31 -1.55
N HIS A 412 -0.95 8.13 -1.50
CA HIS A 412 -1.81 8.12 -2.68
C HIS A 412 -2.34 9.52 -3.01
N SER A 413 -2.26 9.88 -4.27
CA SER A 413 -2.94 11.06 -4.80
C SER A 413 -4.47 10.91 -4.70
N PRO A 414 -5.26 12.01 -4.70
CA PRO A 414 -6.72 11.91 -4.80
C PRO A 414 -7.15 11.06 -5.99
N PRO A 415 -8.21 10.24 -5.86
CA PRO A 415 -8.63 9.30 -6.92
C PRO A 415 -8.84 9.96 -8.29
N ARG A 416 -9.39 11.18 -8.31
CA ARG A 416 -9.52 11.97 -9.55
C ARG A 416 -8.16 12.21 -10.22
N ASP A 417 -7.14 12.52 -9.43
CA ASP A 417 -5.82 12.89 -9.92
C ASP A 417 -5.00 11.64 -10.28
N ARG A 418 -5.23 10.49 -9.62
CA ARG A 418 -4.71 9.17 -10.04
C ARG A 418 -5.19 8.83 -11.45
N VAL A 419 -6.48 9.02 -11.74
CA VAL A 419 -7.04 8.78 -13.07
C VAL A 419 -6.51 9.81 -14.08
N ASN A 420 -6.78 11.09 -13.85
CA ASN A 420 -6.49 12.14 -14.83
C ASN A 420 -4.98 12.29 -15.07
N GLY A 421 -4.16 12.18 -14.03
CA GLY A 421 -2.71 12.26 -14.12
C GLY A 421 -2.10 11.11 -14.93
N ALA A 422 -2.63 9.89 -14.78
CA ALA A 422 -2.14 8.74 -15.51
C ALA A 422 -2.57 8.77 -17.00
N VAL A 423 -3.88 9.01 -17.28
CA VAL A 423 -4.38 8.99 -18.67
C VAL A 423 -3.85 10.16 -19.51
N ALA A 424 -3.61 11.34 -18.92
CA ALA A 424 -3.05 12.49 -19.63
C ALA A 424 -1.63 12.21 -20.17
N ASN A 425 -0.89 11.32 -19.52
CA ASN A 425 0.44 10.91 -19.95
C ASN A 425 0.45 9.78 -20.99
N LEU A 426 -0.72 9.17 -21.30
CA LEU A 426 -0.82 8.04 -22.22
C LEU A 426 -1.44 8.47 -23.57
N GLU A 427 -0.64 8.43 -24.63
CA GLU A 427 -1.09 8.82 -25.98
C GLU A 427 -2.30 8.02 -26.47
N ALA A 428 -2.36 6.73 -26.13
CA ALA A 428 -3.47 5.86 -26.49
C ALA A 428 -4.81 6.36 -25.97
N PHE A 429 -4.84 7.03 -24.80
CA PHE A 429 -6.04 7.66 -24.27
C PHE A 429 -6.48 8.84 -25.17
N ALA A 430 -5.57 9.74 -25.47
CA ALA A 430 -5.85 10.88 -26.30
C ALA A 430 -6.36 10.46 -27.70
N THR A 431 -5.78 9.39 -28.26
CA THR A 431 -6.23 8.79 -29.53
C THR A 431 -7.63 8.18 -29.40
N ALA A 432 -7.90 7.38 -28.38
CA ALA A 432 -9.17 6.69 -28.17
C ALA A 432 -10.37 7.68 -28.02
N PHE A 433 -10.12 8.84 -27.43
CA PHE A 433 -11.16 9.88 -27.21
C PHE A 433 -11.02 11.09 -28.14
N SER A 434 -10.13 11.05 -29.14
CA SER A 434 -9.90 12.14 -30.07
C SER A 434 -9.63 13.49 -29.37
N CYS A 435 -8.83 13.46 -28.30
CA CYS A 435 -8.53 14.66 -27.52
C CYS A 435 -7.68 15.63 -28.36
N PRO A 436 -8.06 16.91 -28.46
CA PRO A 436 -7.27 17.90 -29.19
C PRO A 436 -5.87 18.04 -28.58
N ALA A 437 -4.84 18.11 -29.42
CA ALA A 437 -3.48 18.35 -28.96
C ALA A 437 -3.39 19.68 -28.17
N GLY A 438 -2.68 19.65 -27.03
CA GLY A 438 -2.57 20.81 -26.13
C GLY A 438 -3.75 20.98 -25.15
N SER A 439 -4.80 20.14 -25.24
CA SER A 439 -5.84 20.12 -24.22
C SER A 439 -5.32 19.55 -22.88
N PRO A 440 -5.99 19.79 -21.75
CA PRO A 440 -5.56 19.26 -20.46
C PRO A 440 -5.35 17.73 -20.43
N MET A 441 -6.12 16.99 -21.25
CA MET A 441 -6.04 15.53 -21.35
C MET A 441 -5.11 15.03 -22.47
N ALA A 442 -4.50 15.95 -23.24
CA ALA A 442 -3.49 15.68 -24.27
C ALA A 442 -2.42 16.77 -24.22
N PRO A 443 -1.70 16.91 -23.10
CA PRO A 443 -0.71 17.97 -22.93
C PRO A 443 0.44 17.79 -23.92
N PRO A 444 1.13 18.89 -24.30
CA PRO A 444 2.25 18.86 -25.25
C PRO A 444 3.46 18.09 -24.69
N THR A 445 3.60 18.08 -23.37
CA THR A 445 4.65 17.32 -22.68
C THR A 445 4.01 16.29 -21.78
N ARG A 446 4.33 15.02 -22.00
CA ARG A 446 3.87 13.89 -21.18
C ARG A 446 5.01 13.41 -20.29
N CYS A 447 4.71 13.19 -19.01
CA CYS A 447 5.65 12.58 -18.10
C CYS A 447 5.65 11.06 -18.29
N ALA A 448 6.82 10.46 -18.51
CA ALA A 448 6.99 9.03 -18.65
C ALA A 448 8.24 8.57 -17.88
N VAL A 449 8.07 7.63 -16.98
CA VAL A 449 9.17 6.91 -16.31
C VAL A 449 9.41 5.61 -17.05
N TRP A 450 8.35 4.85 -17.27
CA TRP A 450 8.36 3.54 -17.92
C TRP A 450 7.81 3.57 -19.35
#